data_3989d32db62d640d1c6257a050bfb106
#
_entry.id   3989d32db62d640d1c6257a050bfb106
#
_cell.length_a   1.000
_cell.length_b   1.000
_cell.length_c   1.000
_cell.angle_alpha   90.00
_cell.angle_beta   90.00
_cell.angle_gamma   90.00
#
_symmetry.space_group_name_H-M   'P 1'
#
loop_
_entity.id
_entity.type
_entity.pdbx_description
1 polymer ?
#
loop_
_entity_poly.entity_id
_entity_poly.type
_entity_poly.pdbx_seq_one_letter_code
_entity_poly.pdbx_strand_id
1 'polypeptide(L)'
;MTSISPKAGDESHRLDRVARRAARQAANQAAREERRLARQAERRSRTAPFNILIVAQAGRIARQAVLFAASLRRSAPGFRGRLIVAEPREEAAWASAEVALDDATRALLTALGAEVLPFTARHFGRSYPYGNKIEALALLPPAEPFAFFDSDTLVTGPLERLADFSRPSASMRRGGTWPQPPLYGPDYAGIWRSLYDRFGLDFESSLDPSQYDDHWERYLYFNAGWFLGPDPQEFGRRFLDWAIAVRDDPGEALACQSLDPWLDQIVLPLVVHSLGGGRPGPALAGLDGALTCHYRDLSLLYAREPEPALDLLESLLQDRDIAALFAEDPAVQRLVLAGEGRSVVRPLFGAEAASLPEQPIRQRLKRAGLWFR
;
A
#
# COMPACT_ATOMS: atom_id res chain seq x y z
N MET A 1 36.51 -71.33 38.71
CA MET A 1 35.22 -70.94 38.13
C MET A 1 34.92 -69.52 38.56
N THR A 2 35.29 -68.54 37.77
CA THR A 2 35.08 -67.11 38.05
C THR A 2 33.96 -66.64 37.13
N SER A 3 32.79 -66.39 37.75
CA SER A 3 31.59 -65.78 37.09
C SER A 3 31.83 -64.30 36.87
N ILE A 4 31.84 -63.86 35.60
CA ILE A 4 31.87 -62.43 35.20
C ILE A 4 30.43 -61.98 35.05
N SER A 5 29.94 -61.16 35.99
CA SER A 5 28.66 -60.45 35.84
C SER A 5 28.78 -59.34 34.79
N PRO A 6 27.85 -59.20 33.84
CA PRO A 6 27.88 -58.10 32.90
C PRO A 6 27.58 -56.78 33.57
N LYS A 7 28.33 -55.74 33.17
CA LYS A 7 28.31 -54.40 33.75
C LYS A 7 26.97 -53.66 33.43
N ALA A 8 26.21 -53.35 34.46
CA ALA A 8 24.98 -52.54 34.42
C ALA A 8 25.15 -51.15 33.76
N GLY A 9 26.40 -50.66 33.59
CA GLY A 9 26.69 -49.36 32.95
C GLY A 9 26.53 -49.35 31.42
N ASP A 10 26.64 -50.51 30.75
CA ASP A 10 26.59 -50.51 29.26
C ASP A 10 25.14 -50.49 28.74
N GLU A 11 24.21 -51.04 29.50
CA GLU A 11 22.79 -51.07 29.18
C GLU A 11 22.13 -49.68 29.35
N SER A 12 22.53 -48.93 30.38
CA SER A 12 22.08 -47.55 30.61
C SER A 12 22.55 -46.62 29.48
N HIS A 13 23.80 -46.71 29.06
CA HIS A 13 24.32 -45.92 27.93
C HIS A 13 23.69 -46.30 26.57
N ARG A 14 23.24 -47.53 26.42
CA ARG A 14 22.55 -48.01 25.21
C ARG A 14 21.12 -47.44 25.17
N LEU A 15 20.40 -47.44 26.26
CA LEU A 15 19.06 -46.88 26.40
C LEU A 15 19.08 -45.35 26.18
N ASP A 16 20.07 -44.64 26.74
CA ASP A 16 20.22 -43.20 26.56
C ASP A 16 20.49 -42.81 25.09
N ARG A 17 21.32 -43.60 24.38
CA ARG A 17 21.56 -43.43 22.93
C ARG A 17 20.31 -43.67 22.09
N VAL A 18 19.48 -44.64 22.42
CA VAL A 18 18.23 -44.93 21.74
C VAL A 18 17.22 -43.81 21.96
N ALA A 19 17.08 -43.32 23.21
CA ALA A 19 16.23 -42.22 23.56
C ALA A 19 16.61 -40.89 22.83
N ARG A 20 17.92 -40.58 22.80
CA ARG A 20 18.41 -39.38 22.02
C ARG A 20 18.18 -39.52 20.53
N ARG A 21 18.32 -40.73 19.97
CA ARG A 21 18.04 -40.97 18.54
C ARG A 21 16.54 -40.81 18.23
N ALA A 22 15.66 -41.33 19.09
CA ALA A 22 14.22 -41.18 18.96
C ALA A 22 13.79 -39.71 19.08
N ALA A 23 14.31 -38.94 20.06
CA ALA A 23 14.05 -37.52 20.23
C ALA A 23 14.51 -36.73 19.01
N ARG A 24 15.69 -37.02 18.45
CA ARG A 24 16.19 -36.36 17.23
C ARG A 24 15.34 -36.71 16.00
N GLN A 25 14.84 -37.91 15.88
CA GLN A 25 13.94 -38.32 14.81
C GLN A 25 12.59 -37.60 14.93
N ALA A 26 12.01 -37.49 16.14
CA ALA A 26 10.76 -36.79 16.40
C ALA A 26 10.91 -35.29 16.10
N ALA A 27 12.01 -34.66 16.51
CA ALA A 27 12.30 -33.25 16.21
C ALA A 27 12.44 -32.98 14.70
N ASN A 28 13.13 -33.89 13.97
CA ASN A 28 13.26 -33.79 12.53
C ASN A 28 11.92 -33.99 11.80
N GLN A 29 11.05 -34.82 12.32
CA GLN A 29 9.73 -35.08 11.77
C GLN A 29 8.80 -33.88 12.00
N ALA A 30 8.83 -33.32 13.20
CA ALA A 30 8.09 -32.07 13.52
C ALA A 30 8.54 -30.91 12.63
N ALA A 31 9.84 -30.68 12.45
CA ALA A 31 10.37 -29.62 11.56
C ALA A 31 10.00 -29.85 10.08
N ARG A 32 9.91 -31.08 9.63
CA ARG A 32 9.44 -31.40 8.25
C ARG A 32 7.96 -31.11 8.08
N GLU A 33 7.14 -31.42 9.07
CA GLU A 33 5.70 -31.15 9.05
C GLU A 33 5.43 -29.65 9.10
N GLU A 34 6.12 -28.93 9.96
CA GLU A 34 6.05 -27.48 10.03
C GLU A 34 6.40 -26.82 8.68
N ARG A 35 7.49 -27.25 8.04
CA ARG A 35 7.88 -26.78 6.70
C ARG A 35 6.84 -27.15 5.63
N ARG A 36 6.21 -28.30 5.74
CA ARG A 36 5.13 -28.73 4.84
C ARG A 36 3.92 -27.85 4.98
N LEU A 37 3.48 -27.57 6.22
CA LEU A 37 2.35 -26.70 6.52
C LEU A 37 2.62 -25.27 6.09
N ALA A 38 3.83 -24.74 6.34
CA ALA A 38 4.24 -23.44 5.88
C ALA A 38 4.20 -23.32 4.35
N ARG A 39 4.72 -24.30 3.61
CA ARG A 39 4.65 -24.34 2.14
C ARG A 39 3.21 -24.47 1.63
N GLN A 40 2.36 -25.19 2.35
CA GLN A 40 0.94 -25.33 1.97
C GLN A 40 0.17 -24.02 2.22
N ALA A 41 0.45 -23.33 3.32
CA ALA A 41 -0.09 -22.00 3.60
C ALA A 41 0.38 -20.98 2.55
N GLU A 42 1.67 -20.99 2.21
CA GLU A 42 2.25 -20.16 1.15
C GLU A 42 1.62 -20.43 -0.23
N ARG A 43 1.39 -21.70 -0.59
CA ARG A 43 0.68 -22.05 -1.84
C ARG A 43 -0.77 -21.59 -1.83
N ARG A 44 -1.47 -21.65 -0.70
CA ARG A 44 -2.84 -21.15 -0.56
C ARG A 44 -2.91 -19.63 -0.68
N SER A 45 -1.97 -18.90 -0.07
CA SER A 45 -1.92 -17.44 -0.21
C SER A 45 -1.58 -17.00 -1.63
N ARG A 46 -0.80 -17.78 -2.38
CA ARG A 46 -0.45 -17.53 -3.79
C ARG A 46 -1.60 -17.76 -4.78
N THR A 47 -2.62 -18.48 -4.40
CA THR A 47 -3.76 -18.83 -5.29
C THR A 47 -5.10 -18.33 -4.80
N ALA A 48 -5.17 -17.81 -3.57
CA ALA A 48 -6.40 -17.25 -3.02
C ALA A 48 -6.72 -15.91 -3.69
N PRO A 49 -7.97 -15.64 -4.03
CA PRO A 49 -8.39 -14.31 -4.42
C PRO A 49 -8.11 -13.34 -3.27
N PHE A 50 -7.70 -12.13 -3.59
CA PHE A 50 -7.51 -11.07 -2.61
C PHE A 50 -8.60 -10.01 -2.78
N ASN A 51 -8.86 -9.23 -1.73
CA ASN A 51 -9.81 -8.14 -1.78
C ASN A 51 -9.10 -6.82 -2.01
N ILE A 52 -9.72 -5.92 -2.76
CA ILE A 52 -9.23 -4.57 -2.99
C ILE A 52 -10.04 -3.60 -2.15
N LEU A 53 -9.34 -2.69 -1.47
CA LEU A 53 -9.93 -1.56 -0.77
C LEU A 53 -9.46 -0.26 -1.40
N ILE A 54 -10.40 0.63 -1.71
CA ILE A 54 -10.15 2.04 -2.02
C ILE A 54 -11.05 2.90 -1.15
N VAL A 55 -10.72 4.17 -0.99
CA VAL A 55 -11.59 5.16 -0.33
C VAL A 55 -12.24 6.05 -1.37
N ALA A 56 -13.52 6.33 -1.22
CA ALA A 56 -14.24 7.32 -2.02
C ALA A 56 -15.00 8.29 -1.11
N GLN A 57 -14.96 9.55 -1.45
CA GLN A 57 -15.75 10.61 -0.83
C GLN A 57 -16.11 11.65 -1.88
N ALA A 58 -17.10 12.48 -1.63
CA ALA A 58 -17.63 13.47 -2.57
C ALA A 58 -16.55 14.26 -3.33
N GLY A 59 -16.86 14.67 -4.53
CA GLY A 59 -15.98 15.47 -5.38
C GLY A 59 -14.95 14.64 -6.17
N ARG A 60 -13.71 15.11 -6.19
CA ARG A 60 -12.65 14.50 -7.03
C ARG A 60 -12.40 13.02 -6.71
N ILE A 61 -12.38 12.66 -5.43
CA ILE A 61 -12.07 11.29 -5.00
C ILE A 61 -13.16 10.32 -5.46
N ALA A 62 -14.44 10.72 -5.46
CA ALA A 62 -15.54 9.95 -6.01
C ALA A 62 -15.32 9.59 -7.49
N ARG A 63 -14.96 10.59 -8.29
CA ARG A 63 -14.65 10.42 -9.72
C ARG A 63 -13.43 9.52 -9.95
N GLN A 64 -12.39 9.68 -9.14
CA GLN A 64 -11.20 8.83 -9.19
C GLN A 64 -11.54 7.37 -8.85
N ALA A 65 -12.39 7.14 -7.85
CA ALA A 65 -12.86 5.79 -7.51
C ALA A 65 -13.62 5.11 -8.67
N VAL A 66 -14.41 5.86 -9.44
CA VAL A 66 -15.08 5.35 -10.64
C VAL A 66 -14.05 4.96 -11.72
N LEU A 67 -13.03 5.79 -11.95
CA LEU A 67 -11.96 5.44 -12.91
C LEU A 67 -11.19 4.21 -12.45
N PHE A 68 -10.91 4.08 -11.14
CA PHE A 68 -10.30 2.88 -10.59
C PHE A 68 -11.15 1.64 -10.89
N ALA A 69 -12.44 1.65 -10.51
CA ALA A 69 -13.35 0.52 -10.70
C ALA A 69 -13.50 0.14 -12.19
N ALA A 70 -13.67 1.13 -13.06
CA ALA A 70 -13.78 0.93 -14.50
C ALA A 70 -12.49 0.36 -15.11
N SER A 71 -11.33 0.87 -14.69
CA SER A 71 -10.03 0.36 -15.14
C SER A 71 -9.78 -1.08 -14.67
N LEU A 72 -10.12 -1.41 -13.42
CA LEU A 72 -10.05 -2.77 -12.88
C LEU A 72 -10.89 -3.74 -13.73
N ARG A 73 -12.16 -3.39 -13.96
CA ARG A 73 -13.07 -4.23 -14.77
C ARG A 73 -12.55 -4.47 -16.18
N ARG A 74 -11.93 -3.44 -16.78
CA ARG A 74 -11.42 -3.52 -18.16
C ARG A 74 -10.11 -4.28 -18.27
N SER A 75 -9.16 -4.02 -17.37
CA SER A 75 -7.78 -4.54 -17.45
C SER A 75 -7.57 -5.85 -16.71
N ALA A 76 -8.44 -6.18 -15.76
CA ALA A 76 -8.38 -7.40 -14.95
C ALA A 76 -9.74 -8.15 -14.93
N PRO A 77 -10.28 -8.57 -16.10
CA PRO A 77 -11.59 -9.24 -16.15
C PRO A 77 -11.61 -10.59 -15.42
N GLY A 78 -10.45 -11.16 -15.18
CA GLY A 78 -10.26 -12.38 -14.37
C GLY A 78 -10.26 -12.18 -12.86
N PHE A 79 -10.27 -10.94 -12.39
CA PHE A 79 -10.28 -10.65 -10.95
C PHE A 79 -11.51 -11.23 -10.26
N ARG A 80 -11.30 -11.99 -9.16
CA ARG A 80 -12.34 -12.74 -8.43
C ARG A 80 -12.51 -12.29 -6.99
N GLY A 81 -11.68 -11.37 -6.51
CA GLY A 81 -11.85 -10.76 -5.19
C GLY A 81 -12.95 -9.71 -5.18
N ARG A 82 -13.21 -9.16 -4.01
CA ARG A 82 -14.14 -8.05 -3.83
C ARG A 82 -13.41 -6.73 -4.09
N LEU A 83 -14.06 -5.79 -4.76
CA LEU A 83 -13.67 -4.39 -4.76
C LEU A 83 -14.54 -3.66 -3.74
N ILE A 84 -13.97 -3.31 -2.60
CA ILE A 84 -14.63 -2.56 -1.55
C ILE A 84 -14.26 -1.09 -1.70
N VAL A 85 -15.29 -0.26 -1.83
CA VAL A 85 -15.18 1.20 -1.84
C VAL A 85 -15.66 1.71 -0.50
N ALA A 86 -14.73 2.14 0.34
CA ALA A 86 -15.03 2.67 1.65
C ALA A 86 -15.51 4.12 1.55
N GLU A 87 -16.71 4.38 2.04
CA GLU A 87 -17.33 5.70 2.06
C GLU A 87 -17.41 6.21 3.49
N PRO A 88 -16.73 7.31 3.88
CA PRO A 88 -16.85 7.88 5.20
C PRO A 88 -18.24 8.48 5.42
N ARG A 89 -18.85 8.23 6.58
CA ARG A 89 -20.11 8.85 7.00
C ARG A 89 -19.89 10.29 7.45
N GLU A 90 -20.90 11.13 7.26
CA GLU A 90 -20.93 12.55 7.70
C GLU A 90 -21.19 12.66 9.20
N GLU A 91 -20.45 11.88 9.98
CA GLU A 91 -20.56 11.80 11.44
C GLU A 91 -19.16 11.74 12.10
N ALA A 92 -19.11 11.80 13.41
CA ALA A 92 -17.87 11.74 14.20
C ALA A 92 -16.79 12.69 13.66
N ALA A 93 -15.65 12.18 13.18
CA ALA A 93 -14.56 13.00 12.68
C ALA A 93 -14.87 13.72 11.33
N TRP A 94 -15.95 13.35 10.66
CA TRP A 94 -16.48 14.02 9.45
C TRP A 94 -17.78 14.79 9.69
N ALA A 95 -18.18 15.00 10.94
CA ALA A 95 -19.39 15.76 11.24
C ALA A 95 -19.39 17.13 10.54
N SER A 96 -20.52 17.49 9.92
CA SER A 96 -20.71 18.75 9.17
C SER A 96 -19.76 18.90 7.95
N ALA A 97 -19.32 17.79 7.35
CA ALA A 97 -18.60 17.80 6.09
C ALA A 97 -19.44 17.08 5.03
N GLU A 98 -19.44 17.59 3.81
CA GLU A 98 -20.05 16.94 2.66
C GLU A 98 -19.06 15.92 2.08
N VAL A 99 -19.15 14.67 2.54
CA VAL A 99 -18.25 13.58 2.11
C VAL A 99 -19.01 12.41 1.47
N ALA A 100 -20.34 12.39 1.58
CA ALA A 100 -21.16 11.33 1.01
C ALA A 100 -21.11 11.36 -0.53
N LEU A 101 -21.09 10.16 -1.11
CA LEU A 101 -21.22 10.01 -2.56
C LEU A 101 -22.67 10.37 -2.98
N ASP A 102 -22.80 10.98 -4.14
CA ASP A 102 -24.11 11.11 -4.78
C ASP A 102 -24.62 9.74 -5.28
N ASP A 103 -25.95 9.66 -5.49
CA ASP A 103 -26.62 8.42 -5.88
C ASP A 103 -26.15 7.91 -7.26
N ALA A 104 -25.83 8.81 -8.19
CA ALA A 104 -25.37 8.45 -9.53
C ALA A 104 -23.98 7.79 -9.47
N THR A 105 -23.06 8.39 -8.71
CA THR A 105 -21.72 7.83 -8.47
C THR A 105 -21.80 6.47 -7.79
N ARG A 106 -22.66 6.33 -6.77
CA ARG A 106 -22.85 5.06 -6.04
C ARG A 106 -23.43 3.97 -6.94
N ALA A 107 -24.44 4.31 -7.75
CA ALA A 107 -25.04 3.39 -8.70
C ALA A 107 -24.03 2.92 -9.75
N LEU A 108 -23.20 3.83 -10.27
CA LEU A 108 -22.19 3.50 -11.26
C LEU A 108 -21.08 2.62 -10.67
N LEU A 109 -20.58 2.92 -9.46
CA LEU A 109 -19.62 2.05 -8.76
C LEU A 109 -20.17 0.64 -8.58
N THR A 110 -21.45 0.53 -8.18
CA THR A 110 -22.12 -0.77 -8.03
C THR A 110 -22.26 -1.51 -9.38
N ALA A 111 -22.62 -0.80 -10.45
CA ALA A 111 -22.70 -1.37 -11.80
C ALA A 111 -21.32 -1.85 -12.31
N LEU A 112 -20.25 -1.20 -11.88
CA LEU A 112 -18.87 -1.62 -12.13
C LEU A 112 -18.41 -2.78 -11.23
N GLY A 113 -19.28 -3.30 -10.36
CA GLY A 113 -19.01 -4.46 -9.52
C GLY A 113 -18.31 -4.13 -8.20
N ALA A 114 -18.35 -2.87 -7.77
CA ALA A 114 -17.84 -2.47 -6.46
C ALA A 114 -18.91 -2.61 -5.37
N GLU A 115 -18.47 -2.93 -4.15
CA GLU A 115 -19.28 -2.89 -2.94
C GLU A 115 -19.00 -1.58 -2.21
N VAL A 116 -19.93 -0.63 -2.26
CA VAL A 116 -19.80 0.65 -1.55
C VAL A 116 -20.23 0.42 -0.10
N LEU A 117 -19.27 0.48 0.82
CA LEU A 117 -19.51 0.22 2.24
C LEU A 117 -19.26 1.50 3.07
N PRO A 118 -20.27 1.98 3.78
CA PRO A 118 -20.10 3.13 4.67
C PRO A 118 -19.33 2.75 5.93
N PHE A 119 -18.46 3.66 6.41
CA PHE A 119 -17.77 3.53 7.69
C PHE A 119 -17.73 4.84 8.46
N THR A 120 -17.60 4.74 9.77
CA THR A 120 -17.47 5.91 10.67
C THR A 120 -16.00 6.15 10.97
N ALA A 121 -15.43 7.22 10.42
CA ALA A 121 -14.10 7.67 10.81
C ALA A 121 -14.15 8.32 12.19
N ARG A 122 -13.38 7.81 13.15
CA ARG A 122 -13.43 8.24 14.56
C ARG A 122 -12.21 9.07 14.99
N HIS A 123 -11.07 8.84 14.33
CA HIS A 123 -9.79 9.30 14.83
C HIS A 123 -9.15 10.40 13.98
N PHE A 124 -9.41 10.43 12.67
CA PHE A 124 -8.72 11.31 11.75
C PHE A 124 -9.66 12.31 11.06
N GLY A 125 -10.52 11.88 10.16
CA GLY A 125 -11.51 12.71 9.52
C GLY A 125 -10.94 14.00 8.90
N ARG A 126 -11.54 15.15 9.21
CA ARG A 126 -11.12 16.46 8.69
C ARG A 126 -9.70 16.87 9.09
N SER A 127 -9.25 16.46 10.27
CA SER A 127 -7.92 16.83 10.77
C SER A 127 -6.79 16.14 9.99
N TYR A 128 -7.07 14.95 9.46
CA TYR A 128 -6.14 14.17 8.65
C TYR A 128 -6.90 13.26 7.66
N PRO A 129 -7.37 13.77 6.51
CA PRO A 129 -8.20 13.02 5.56
C PRO A 129 -7.57 11.72 5.03
N TYR A 130 -6.24 11.67 4.96
CA TYR A 130 -5.50 10.46 4.59
C TYR A 130 -5.68 9.30 5.57
N GLY A 131 -6.09 9.57 6.81
CA GLY A 131 -6.42 8.56 7.82
C GLY A 131 -7.62 7.68 7.47
N ASN A 132 -8.48 8.09 6.54
CA ASN A 132 -9.57 7.26 6.04
C ASN A 132 -9.09 5.90 5.55
N LYS A 133 -7.94 5.83 4.86
CA LYS A 133 -7.36 4.56 4.40
C LYS A 133 -6.98 3.61 5.54
N ILE A 134 -6.63 4.16 6.71
CA ILE A 134 -6.27 3.40 7.89
C ILE A 134 -7.53 2.84 8.56
N GLU A 135 -8.52 3.70 8.82
CA GLU A 135 -9.75 3.31 9.52
C GLU A 135 -10.63 2.37 8.67
N ALA A 136 -10.62 2.54 7.34
CA ALA A 136 -11.41 1.73 6.42
C ALA A 136 -10.94 0.26 6.31
N LEU A 137 -9.72 -0.09 6.74
CA LEU A 137 -9.23 -1.47 6.73
C LEU A 137 -10.12 -2.43 7.53
N ALA A 138 -10.83 -1.91 8.53
CA ALA A 138 -11.80 -2.68 9.32
C ALA A 138 -12.99 -3.21 8.51
N LEU A 139 -13.25 -2.69 7.30
CA LEU A 139 -14.31 -3.17 6.40
C LEU A 139 -13.95 -4.46 5.67
N LEU A 140 -12.67 -4.78 5.58
CA LEU A 140 -12.18 -5.96 4.89
C LEU A 140 -12.44 -7.24 5.71
N PRO A 141 -12.76 -8.37 5.05
CA PRO A 141 -12.91 -9.65 5.74
C PRO A 141 -11.63 -10.06 6.47
N PRO A 142 -11.72 -10.58 7.69
CA PRO A 142 -10.56 -11.06 8.44
C PRO A 142 -9.95 -12.29 7.78
N ALA A 143 -8.62 -12.44 7.94
CA ALA A 143 -7.84 -13.56 7.45
C ALA A 143 -7.93 -13.81 5.93
N GLU A 144 -8.31 -12.79 5.16
CA GLU A 144 -8.27 -12.82 3.70
C GLU A 144 -7.20 -11.85 3.18
N PRO A 145 -6.42 -12.24 2.16
CA PRO A 145 -5.44 -11.35 1.55
C PRO A 145 -6.09 -10.07 1.01
N PHE A 146 -5.41 -8.96 1.16
CA PHE A 146 -5.92 -7.67 0.72
C PHE A 146 -4.87 -6.80 0.05
N ALA A 147 -5.32 -5.88 -0.79
CA ALA A 147 -4.55 -4.75 -1.29
C ALA A 147 -5.37 -3.47 -1.15
N PHE A 148 -4.78 -2.44 -0.59
CA PHE A 148 -5.28 -1.07 -0.64
C PHE A 148 -4.65 -0.33 -1.82
N PHE A 149 -5.44 0.53 -2.47
CA PHE A 149 -4.94 1.49 -3.47
C PHE A 149 -5.52 2.87 -3.20
N ASP A 150 -4.71 3.91 -3.41
CA ASP A 150 -5.25 5.27 -3.54
C ASP A 150 -6.15 5.33 -4.79
N SER A 151 -7.29 6.00 -4.69
CA SER A 151 -8.29 6.05 -5.77
C SER A 151 -7.81 6.74 -7.04
N ASP A 152 -6.76 7.56 -6.97
CA ASP A 152 -6.06 8.15 -8.12
C ASP A 152 -5.06 7.18 -8.78
N THR A 153 -5.48 5.91 -8.87
CA THR A 153 -4.76 4.82 -9.53
C THR A 153 -5.59 4.24 -10.67
N LEU A 154 -4.98 4.00 -11.82
CA LEU A 154 -5.55 3.19 -12.90
C LEU A 154 -4.99 1.77 -12.83
N VAL A 155 -5.85 0.78 -12.97
CA VAL A 155 -5.44 -0.61 -13.17
C VAL A 155 -5.16 -0.80 -14.66
N THR A 156 -3.88 -1.00 -15.00
CA THR A 156 -3.40 -1.06 -16.39
C THR A 156 -3.11 -2.48 -16.88
N GLY A 157 -3.18 -3.47 -15.99
CA GLY A 157 -2.88 -4.85 -16.30
C GLY A 157 -3.66 -5.87 -15.47
N PRO A 158 -3.43 -7.17 -15.71
CA PRO A 158 -4.18 -8.28 -15.10
C PRO A 158 -3.83 -8.47 -13.62
N LEU A 159 -4.46 -7.70 -12.73
CA LEU A 159 -4.24 -7.76 -11.28
C LEU A 159 -4.52 -9.14 -10.68
N GLU A 160 -5.37 -9.96 -11.31
CA GLU A 160 -5.63 -11.35 -10.90
C GLU A 160 -4.39 -12.25 -10.94
N ARG A 161 -3.31 -11.79 -11.58
CA ARG A 161 -2.00 -12.48 -11.58
C ARG A 161 -1.14 -12.17 -10.37
N LEU A 162 -1.54 -11.17 -9.58
CA LEU A 162 -0.87 -10.87 -8.31
C LEU A 162 -1.10 -12.03 -7.34
N ALA A 163 -0.05 -12.67 -6.89
CA ALA A 163 -0.14 -13.94 -6.18
C ALA A 163 0.62 -13.98 -4.84
N ASP A 164 1.43 -12.98 -4.54
CA ASP A 164 2.26 -12.97 -3.33
C ASP A 164 1.74 -11.98 -2.29
N PHE A 165 0.92 -12.50 -1.39
CA PHE A 165 0.41 -11.79 -0.21
C PHE A 165 0.98 -12.36 1.10
N SER A 166 1.97 -13.25 1.02
CA SER A 166 2.51 -13.95 2.19
C SER A 166 3.18 -13.02 3.20
N ARG A 167 3.67 -11.87 2.71
CA ARG A 167 4.35 -10.85 3.50
C ARG A 167 3.82 -9.47 3.13
N PRO A 168 3.55 -8.61 4.11
CA PRO A 168 3.14 -7.24 3.83
C PRO A 168 4.21 -6.48 3.05
N SER A 169 3.75 -5.63 2.14
CA SER A 169 4.58 -4.71 1.38
C SER A 169 3.78 -3.50 0.93
N ALA A 170 4.47 -2.47 0.41
CA ALA A 170 3.83 -1.25 -0.05
C ALA A 170 4.62 -0.56 -1.16
N SER A 171 3.99 0.43 -1.81
CA SER A 171 4.57 1.23 -2.87
C SER A 171 5.81 1.99 -2.39
N MET A 172 6.91 1.88 -3.12
CA MET A 172 8.17 2.53 -2.74
C MET A 172 8.11 4.04 -2.94
N ARG A 173 8.78 4.75 -2.05
CA ARG A 173 9.02 6.18 -2.17
C ARG A 173 9.75 6.50 -3.49
N ARG A 174 9.28 7.56 -4.17
CA ARG A 174 9.91 8.05 -5.41
C ARG A 174 10.80 9.28 -5.23
N GLY A 175 11.04 9.71 -3.98
CA GLY A 175 11.87 10.87 -3.67
C GLY A 175 12.01 11.11 -2.17
N GLY A 176 12.99 11.91 -1.76
CA GLY A 176 13.27 12.26 -0.38
C GLY A 176 12.20 13.20 0.21
N THR A 177 11.06 12.67 0.63
CA THR A 177 9.93 13.48 1.12
C THR A 177 9.89 13.60 2.64
N TRP A 178 10.17 12.51 3.36
CA TRP A 178 10.18 12.45 4.82
C TRP A 178 11.17 11.37 5.29
N PRO A 179 11.85 11.54 6.42
CA PRO A 179 11.97 12.78 7.18
C PRO A 179 12.82 13.82 6.45
N GLN A 180 12.81 15.05 6.97
CA GLN A 180 13.72 16.11 6.56
C GLN A 180 14.63 16.46 7.74
N PRO A 181 15.79 15.79 7.87
CA PRO A 181 16.69 16.04 8.99
C PRO A 181 17.10 17.51 9.05
N PRO A 182 17.01 18.16 10.24
CA PRO A 182 17.46 19.52 10.41
C PRO A 182 19.00 19.60 10.43
N LEU A 183 19.56 20.78 10.17
CA LEU A 183 21.02 20.99 10.24
C LEU A 183 21.60 20.69 11.64
N TYR A 184 20.82 20.94 12.67
CA TYR A 184 21.17 20.67 14.07
C TYR A 184 20.05 19.87 14.71
N GLY A 185 20.26 18.58 14.92
CA GLY A 185 19.27 17.67 15.49
C GLY A 185 19.48 16.23 15.00
N PRO A 186 18.49 15.36 15.19
CA PRO A 186 18.59 13.98 14.78
C PRO A 186 18.66 13.87 13.24
N ASP A 187 19.57 13.02 12.78
CA ASP A 187 19.72 12.62 11.39
C ASP A 187 18.64 11.60 10.98
N TYR A 188 18.73 11.06 9.76
CA TYR A 188 17.83 10.01 9.28
C TYR A 188 17.80 8.83 10.24
N ALA A 189 18.97 8.35 10.68
CA ALA A 189 19.05 7.20 11.57
C ALA A 189 18.43 7.49 12.94
N GLY A 190 18.69 8.65 13.52
CA GLY A 190 18.13 9.07 14.81
C GLY A 190 16.61 9.17 14.77
N ILE A 191 16.04 9.76 13.71
CA ILE A 191 14.59 9.87 13.56
C ILE A 191 13.95 8.48 13.39
N TRP A 192 14.44 7.65 12.46
CA TRP A 192 13.85 6.34 12.23
C TRP A 192 14.06 5.39 13.40
N ARG A 193 15.26 5.35 14.01
CA ARG A 193 15.54 4.53 15.19
C ARG A 193 14.58 4.85 16.33
N SER A 194 14.29 6.12 16.59
CA SER A 194 13.36 6.51 17.66
C SER A 194 11.96 5.91 17.47
N LEU A 195 11.49 5.81 16.21
CA LEU A 195 10.22 5.18 15.88
C LEU A 195 10.26 3.65 16.03
N TYR A 196 11.35 3.01 15.59
CA TYR A 196 11.53 1.56 15.73
C TYR A 196 11.64 1.16 17.19
N ASP A 197 12.45 1.86 17.98
CA ASP A 197 12.63 1.63 19.42
C ASP A 197 11.32 1.78 20.19
N ARG A 198 10.52 2.79 19.85
CA ARG A 198 9.20 3.04 20.43
C ARG A 198 8.27 1.83 20.34
N PHE A 199 8.30 1.12 19.23
CA PHE A 199 7.46 -0.05 18.98
C PHE A 199 8.18 -1.39 19.15
N GLY A 200 9.40 -1.38 19.70
CA GLY A 200 10.20 -2.58 19.99
C GLY A 200 10.60 -3.35 18.73
N LEU A 201 10.87 -2.64 17.63
CA LEU A 201 11.21 -3.23 16.34
C LEU A 201 12.73 -3.25 16.11
N ASP A 202 13.20 -4.25 15.36
CA ASP A 202 14.61 -4.33 14.95
C ASP A 202 14.88 -3.34 13.80
N PHE A 203 15.45 -2.18 14.17
CA PHE A 203 15.80 -1.13 13.25
C PHE A 203 16.82 -1.57 12.19
N GLU A 204 17.86 -2.30 12.62
CA GLU A 204 18.97 -2.67 11.74
C GLU A 204 18.51 -3.58 10.58
N SER A 205 17.56 -4.48 10.84
CA SER A 205 17.01 -5.37 9.82
C SER A 205 16.12 -4.69 8.78
N SER A 206 15.72 -3.43 9.03
CA SER A 206 14.92 -2.63 8.09
C SER A 206 15.77 -1.88 7.06
N LEU A 207 17.07 -1.74 7.32
CA LEU A 207 17.97 -0.94 6.51
C LEU A 207 18.34 -1.61 5.18
N ASP A 208 18.63 -0.79 4.18
CA ASP A 208 19.31 -1.23 2.96
C ASP A 208 20.82 -0.95 3.09
N PRO A 209 21.63 -1.98 3.35
CA PRO A 209 23.07 -1.80 3.54
C PRO A 209 23.83 -1.40 2.28
N SER A 210 23.19 -1.41 1.12
CA SER A 210 23.78 -0.95 -0.14
C SER A 210 23.82 0.58 -0.26
N GLN A 211 23.05 1.28 0.60
CA GLN A 211 22.95 2.73 0.62
C GLN A 211 23.74 3.34 1.78
N TYR A 212 24.24 4.56 1.59
CA TYR A 212 24.96 5.32 2.62
C TYR A 212 24.04 5.77 3.76
N ASP A 213 24.62 6.02 4.94
CA ASP A 213 23.86 6.38 6.16
C ASP A 213 23.09 7.70 6.04
N ASP A 214 23.60 8.65 5.28
CA ASP A 214 22.99 9.95 5.00
C ASP A 214 22.02 9.94 3.81
N HIS A 215 21.81 8.76 3.19
CA HIS A 215 20.93 8.62 2.04
C HIS A 215 19.57 8.09 2.44
N TRP A 216 18.52 8.79 2.02
CA TRP A 216 17.13 8.47 2.38
C TRP A 216 16.68 7.08 1.90
N GLU A 217 17.25 6.51 0.84
CA GLU A 217 16.88 5.17 0.33
C GLU A 217 17.33 4.03 1.24
N ARG A 218 18.28 4.30 2.14
CA ARG A 218 18.71 3.33 3.14
C ARG A 218 17.57 2.90 4.06
N TYR A 219 16.67 3.82 4.38
CA TYR A 219 15.60 3.63 5.36
C TYR A 219 14.33 3.09 4.70
N LEU A 220 13.67 2.14 5.35
CA LEU A 220 12.41 1.62 4.85
C LEU A 220 11.34 2.72 4.91
N TYR A 221 10.87 3.12 3.73
CA TYR A 221 9.84 4.14 3.61
C TYR A 221 8.98 3.91 2.37
N PHE A 222 7.67 4.09 2.50
CA PHE A 222 6.69 3.88 1.45
C PHE A 222 5.91 5.15 1.15
N ASN A 223 5.36 5.29 -0.06
CA ASN A 223 4.51 6.42 -0.42
C ASN A 223 3.02 6.19 -0.12
N ALA A 224 2.66 5.02 0.40
CA ALA A 224 1.30 4.60 0.75
C ALA A 224 0.26 4.68 -0.40
N GLY A 225 0.68 4.73 -1.66
CA GLY A 225 -0.21 4.71 -2.82
C GLY A 225 -0.84 3.33 -3.06
N TRP A 226 -0.15 2.28 -2.66
CA TRP A 226 -0.69 0.94 -2.44
C TRP A 226 0.04 0.26 -1.28
N PHE A 227 -0.67 -0.62 -0.60
CA PHE A 227 -0.09 -1.57 0.36
C PHE A 227 -0.95 -2.82 0.41
N LEU A 228 -0.34 -3.92 0.80
CA LEU A 228 -0.99 -5.24 0.82
C LEU A 228 -0.50 -6.10 1.99
N GLY A 229 -1.26 -7.13 2.28
CA GLY A 229 -0.91 -8.11 3.30
C GLY A 229 -1.85 -9.31 3.34
N PRO A 230 -1.52 -10.32 4.17
CA PRO A 230 -2.31 -11.55 4.28
C PRO A 230 -3.59 -11.38 5.11
N ASP A 231 -3.61 -10.42 6.04
CA ASP A 231 -4.72 -10.20 6.97
C ASP A 231 -4.91 -8.70 7.24
N PRO A 232 -6.05 -8.12 6.84
CA PRO A 232 -6.33 -6.70 7.03
C PRO A 232 -6.63 -6.33 8.49
N GLN A 233 -7.11 -7.27 9.32
CA GLN A 233 -7.50 -6.95 10.69
C GLN A 233 -6.29 -6.67 11.57
N GLU A 234 -5.30 -7.57 11.55
CA GLU A 234 -4.07 -7.35 12.32
C GLU A 234 -3.26 -6.17 11.76
N PHE A 235 -3.19 -6.06 10.45
CA PHE A 235 -2.53 -4.94 9.78
C PHE A 235 -3.21 -3.61 10.13
N GLY A 236 -4.53 -3.52 9.98
CA GLY A 236 -5.31 -2.31 10.23
C GLY A 236 -5.29 -1.89 11.70
N ARG A 237 -5.41 -2.84 12.62
CA ARG A 237 -5.32 -2.57 14.05
C ARG A 237 -3.97 -1.94 14.42
N ARG A 238 -2.83 -2.55 14.00
CA ARG A 238 -1.51 -1.98 14.26
C ARG A 238 -1.35 -0.62 13.60
N PHE A 239 -1.82 -0.47 12.37
CA PHE A 239 -1.71 0.79 11.65
C PHE A 239 -2.47 1.90 12.36
N LEU A 240 -3.69 1.63 12.81
CA LEU A 240 -4.51 2.59 13.55
C LEU A 240 -3.87 2.95 14.90
N ASP A 241 -3.56 1.95 15.71
CA ASP A 241 -3.01 2.15 17.06
C ASP A 241 -1.71 2.96 17.01
N TRP A 242 -0.81 2.63 16.07
CA TRP A 242 0.49 3.29 15.96
C TRP A 242 0.39 4.68 15.32
N ALA A 243 -0.53 4.87 14.37
CA ALA A 243 -0.77 6.20 13.81
C ALA A 243 -1.33 7.17 14.86
N ILE A 244 -2.25 6.72 15.71
CA ILE A 244 -2.74 7.49 16.85
C ILE A 244 -1.60 7.78 17.82
N ALA A 245 -0.80 6.78 18.18
CA ALA A 245 0.30 6.94 19.11
C ALA A 245 1.34 7.96 18.61
N VAL A 246 1.75 7.91 17.34
CA VAL A 246 2.72 8.85 16.77
C VAL A 246 2.11 10.25 16.63
N ARG A 247 0.83 10.36 16.26
CA ARG A 247 0.14 11.66 16.17
C ARG A 247 0.06 12.36 17.53
N ASP A 248 -0.34 11.64 18.57
CA ASP A 248 -0.64 12.21 19.87
C ASP A 248 0.62 12.50 20.69
N ASP A 249 1.68 11.73 20.45
CA ASP A 249 2.99 11.93 21.08
C ASP A 249 4.10 11.55 20.08
N PRO A 250 4.57 12.46 19.24
CA PRO A 250 5.61 12.17 18.25
C PRO A 250 7.01 11.92 18.86
N GLY A 251 7.24 12.35 20.09
CA GLY A 251 8.55 12.28 20.76
C GLY A 251 9.55 13.33 20.28
N GLU A 252 10.64 13.47 21.03
CA GLU A 252 11.65 14.54 20.78
C GLU A 252 12.31 14.44 19.42
N ALA A 253 12.60 13.24 18.94
CA ALA A 253 13.27 13.03 17.64
C ALA A 253 12.44 13.54 16.44
N LEU A 254 11.13 13.63 16.59
CA LEU A 254 10.22 14.13 15.56
C LEU A 254 9.77 15.57 15.80
N ALA A 255 10.25 16.27 16.83
CA ALA A 255 9.80 17.61 17.19
C ALA A 255 9.94 18.64 16.05
N CYS A 256 10.94 18.47 15.16
CA CYS A 256 11.16 19.31 13.99
C CYS A 256 10.59 18.74 12.69
N GLN A 257 9.80 17.66 12.75
CA GLN A 257 9.21 17.02 11.59
C GLN A 257 7.71 17.35 11.47
N SER A 258 7.23 17.53 10.23
CA SER A 258 5.80 17.58 9.97
C SER A 258 5.23 16.17 9.87
N LEU A 259 4.12 15.92 10.57
CA LEU A 259 3.36 14.68 10.45
C LEU A 259 2.28 14.79 9.35
N ASP A 260 1.79 15.98 9.07
CA ASP A 260 0.85 16.23 7.98
C ASP A 260 1.61 16.67 6.71
N PRO A 261 1.40 16.04 5.57
CA PRO A 261 0.46 14.94 5.24
C PRO A 261 1.08 13.53 5.31
N TRP A 262 2.12 13.31 6.12
CA TRP A 262 3.01 12.16 6.03
C TRP A 262 2.72 11.04 7.04
N LEU A 263 1.78 11.21 7.98
CA LEU A 263 1.57 10.29 9.11
C LEU A 263 1.33 8.83 8.67
N ASP A 264 0.52 8.62 7.63
CA ASP A 264 0.29 7.28 7.04
C ASP A 264 1.60 6.67 6.50
N GLN A 265 2.43 7.49 5.85
CA GLN A 265 3.71 7.06 5.28
C GLN A 265 4.80 6.87 6.34
N ILE A 266 4.72 7.57 7.47
CA ILE A 266 5.63 7.41 8.62
C ILE A 266 5.38 6.07 9.32
N VAL A 267 4.12 5.73 9.52
CA VAL A 267 3.73 4.55 10.30
C VAL A 267 3.68 3.27 9.46
N LEU A 268 3.33 3.36 8.18
CA LEU A 268 3.23 2.21 7.29
C LEU A 268 4.47 1.30 7.26
N PRO A 269 5.73 1.81 7.15
CA PRO A 269 6.92 0.95 7.18
C PRO A 269 7.09 0.21 8.50
N LEU A 270 6.72 0.80 9.62
CA LEU A 270 6.79 0.16 10.93
C LEU A 270 5.81 -1.02 11.01
N VAL A 271 4.57 -0.82 10.54
CA VAL A 271 3.55 -1.88 10.48
C VAL A 271 3.98 -3.01 9.55
N VAL A 272 4.40 -2.68 8.33
CA VAL A 272 4.90 -3.67 7.36
C VAL A 272 6.04 -4.48 7.95
N HIS A 273 7.04 -3.82 8.54
CA HIS A 273 8.20 -4.47 9.15
C HIS A 273 7.80 -5.37 10.35
N SER A 274 6.93 -4.89 11.22
CA SER A 274 6.45 -5.64 12.40
C SER A 274 5.73 -6.94 12.07
N LEU A 275 5.18 -7.03 10.87
CA LEU A 275 4.49 -8.21 10.35
C LEU A 275 5.40 -9.08 9.44
N GLY A 276 6.71 -8.88 9.52
CA GLY A 276 7.70 -9.62 8.73
C GLY A 276 7.76 -9.23 7.26
N GLY A 277 7.15 -8.11 6.90
CA GLY A 277 7.18 -7.53 5.57
C GLY A 277 8.40 -6.64 5.30
N GLY A 278 8.39 -5.97 4.15
CA GLY A 278 9.49 -5.10 3.75
C GLY A 278 9.32 -4.56 2.32
N ARG A 279 10.43 -4.17 1.70
CA ARG A 279 10.46 -3.67 0.33
C ARG A 279 9.82 -4.69 -0.63
N PRO A 280 9.07 -4.21 -1.66
CA PRO A 280 8.44 -5.10 -2.63
C PRO A 280 9.49 -5.88 -3.41
N GLY A 281 9.28 -7.20 -3.47
CA GLY A 281 10.09 -8.07 -4.31
C GLY A 281 9.67 -8.02 -5.80
N PRO A 282 10.39 -8.75 -6.67
CA PRO A 282 10.11 -8.75 -8.12
C PRO A 282 8.67 -9.14 -8.49
N ALA A 283 8.01 -9.97 -7.68
CA ALA A 283 6.61 -10.37 -7.89
C ALA A 283 5.62 -9.19 -7.78
N LEU A 284 5.98 -8.14 -7.06
CA LEU A 284 5.16 -6.93 -6.84
C LEU A 284 5.59 -5.74 -7.73
N ALA A 285 6.69 -5.87 -8.49
CA ALA A 285 7.24 -4.78 -9.29
C ALA A 285 6.23 -4.16 -10.28
N GLY A 286 5.27 -4.96 -10.76
CA GLY A 286 4.21 -4.51 -11.65
C GLY A 286 3.22 -3.52 -11.02
N LEU A 287 3.12 -3.47 -9.69
CA LEU A 287 2.22 -2.54 -8.98
C LEU A 287 2.68 -1.08 -9.04
N ASP A 288 3.95 -0.82 -9.28
CA ASP A 288 4.47 0.53 -9.56
C ASP A 288 4.82 0.67 -11.06
N GLY A 289 4.07 0.00 -11.97
CA GLY A 289 4.40 -0.02 -13.39
C GLY A 289 3.33 -0.65 -14.29
N ALA A 290 3.52 -1.90 -14.72
CA ALA A 290 2.69 -2.52 -15.77
C ALA A 290 1.28 -2.93 -15.31
N LEU A 291 1.05 -3.14 -14.00
CA LEU A 291 -0.25 -3.57 -13.47
C LEU A 291 -1.10 -2.42 -12.97
N THR A 292 -0.47 -1.38 -12.43
CA THR A 292 -1.15 -0.18 -11.93
C THR A 292 -0.35 1.08 -12.22
N CYS A 293 -1.06 2.18 -12.37
CA CYS A 293 -0.50 3.52 -12.57
C CYS A 293 -1.11 4.47 -11.52
N HIS A 294 -0.38 4.76 -10.45
CA HIS A 294 -0.75 5.76 -9.46
C HIS A 294 -0.40 7.14 -9.99
N TYR A 295 -1.35 7.75 -10.72
CA TYR A 295 -1.11 8.97 -11.49
C TYR A 295 -1.16 10.26 -10.67
N ARG A 296 -1.79 10.26 -9.48
CA ARG A 296 -1.91 11.37 -8.52
C ARG A 296 -2.67 12.60 -9.03
N ASP A 297 -2.46 12.96 -10.29
CA ASP A 297 -3.09 14.10 -10.97
C ASP A 297 -3.08 13.85 -12.48
N LEU A 298 -4.14 14.28 -13.18
CA LEU A 298 -4.24 14.07 -14.64
C LEU A 298 -3.13 14.77 -15.40
N SER A 299 -2.69 15.94 -14.95
CA SER A 299 -1.58 16.64 -15.58
C SER A 299 -0.26 15.87 -15.47
N LEU A 300 -0.03 15.20 -14.32
CA LEU A 300 1.12 14.32 -14.14
C LEU A 300 1.02 13.05 -14.99
N LEU A 301 -0.18 12.50 -15.13
CA LEU A 301 -0.43 11.35 -15.99
C LEU A 301 0.02 11.65 -17.42
N TYR A 302 -0.44 12.76 -18.00
CA TYR A 302 -0.04 13.15 -19.35
C TYR A 302 1.44 13.52 -19.43
N ALA A 303 2.01 14.12 -18.39
CA ALA A 303 3.42 14.56 -18.41
C ALA A 303 4.40 13.38 -18.48
N ARG A 304 4.15 12.28 -17.76
CA ARG A 304 5.20 11.27 -17.53
C ARG A 304 4.77 9.80 -17.59
N GLU A 305 3.47 9.51 -17.51
CA GLU A 305 3.05 8.11 -17.45
C GLU A 305 3.05 7.47 -18.85
N PRO A 306 3.14 6.13 -18.95
CA PRO A 306 3.27 5.44 -20.23
C PRO A 306 1.99 5.52 -21.07
N GLU A 307 2.13 5.46 -22.41
CA GLU A 307 1.02 5.55 -23.35
C GLU A 307 -0.17 4.62 -23.04
N PRO A 308 0.02 3.35 -22.61
CA PRO A 308 -1.12 2.49 -22.27
C PRO A 308 -2.01 3.04 -21.15
N ALA A 309 -1.45 3.82 -20.22
CA ALA A 309 -2.24 4.45 -19.15
C ALA A 309 -3.08 5.62 -19.68
N LEU A 310 -2.53 6.39 -20.63
CA LEU A 310 -3.25 7.46 -21.31
C LEU A 310 -4.38 6.89 -22.18
N ASP A 311 -4.06 5.89 -23.01
CA ASP A 311 -5.04 5.22 -23.87
C ASP A 311 -6.20 4.64 -23.07
N LEU A 312 -5.88 4.03 -21.92
CA LEU A 312 -6.88 3.48 -21.01
C LEU A 312 -7.79 4.60 -20.48
N LEU A 313 -7.23 5.68 -19.90
CA LEU A 313 -8.02 6.81 -19.39
C LEU A 313 -8.94 7.36 -20.47
N GLU A 314 -8.39 7.69 -21.64
CA GLU A 314 -9.15 8.26 -22.75
C GLU A 314 -10.26 7.31 -23.21
N SER A 315 -9.99 6.01 -23.24
CA SER A 315 -11.01 5.01 -23.62
C SER A 315 -12.10 4.83 -22.57
N LEU A 316 -11.80 4.99 -21.25
CA LEU A 316 -12.80 4.95 -20.20
C LEU A 316 -13.76 6.14 -20.29
N LEU A 317 -13.23 7.31 -20.65
CA LEU A 317 -14.02 8.52 -20.84
C LEU A 317 -14.83 8.57 -22.15
N GLN A 318 -14.75 7.52 -23.00
CA GLN A 318 -15.73 7.30 -24.09
C GLN A 318 -17.04 6.70 -23.59
N ASP A 319 -17.04 6.07 -22.41
CA ASP A 319 -18.27 5.60 -21.77
C ASP A 319 -19.10 6.80 -21.34
N ARG A 320 -20.38 6.83 -21.76
CA ARG A 320 -21.26 7.99 -21.57
C ARG A 320 -21.53 8.27 -20.10
N ASP A 321 -21.71 7.22 -19.30
CA ASP A 321 -22.07 7.36 -17.88
C ASP A 321 -20.85 7.83 -17.07
N ILE A 322 -19.66 7.33 -17.41
CA ILE A 322 -18.40 7.81 -16.81
C ILE A 322 -18.15 9.25 -17.23
N ALA A 323 -18.25 9.57 -18.53
CA ALA A 323 -18.00 10.92 -19.03
C ALA A 323 -18.91 12.00 -18.39
N ALA A 324 -20.17 11.63 -18.10
CA ALA A 324 -21.12 12.53 -17.44
C ALA A 324 -20.66 13.02 -16.07
N LEU A 325 -19.95 12.19 -15.29
CA LEU A 325 -19.39 12.58 -13.99
C LEU A 325 -18.25 13.61 -14.09
N PHE A 326 -17.66 13.74 -15.28
CA PHE A 326 -16.54 14.64 -15.55
C PHE A 326 -16.94 15.84 -16.42
N ALA A 327 -18.24 16.03 -16.66
CA ALA A 327 -18.73 17.09 -17.55
C ALA A 327 -18.25 18.50 -17.14
N GLU A 328 -18.11 18.73 -15.83
CA GLU A 328 -17.66 20.02 -15.26
C GLU A 328 -16.20 19.96 -14.76
N ASP A 329 -15.47 18.87 -14.98
CA ASP A 329 -14.09 18.73 -14.51
C ASP A 329 -13.12 19.45 -15.49
N PRO A 330 -12.47 20.58 -15.07
CA PRO A 330 -11.65 21.37 -15.98
C PRO A 330 -10.43 20.60 -16.51
N ALA A 331 -9.88 19.68 -15.72
CA ALA A 331 -8.73 18.86 -16.14
C ALA A 331 -9.15 17.90 -17.25
N VAL A 332 -10.28 17.22 -17.09
CA VAL A 332 -10.80 16.31 -18.11
C VAL A 332 -11.21 17.08 -19.39
N GLN A 333 -11.91 18.20 -19.22
CA GLN A 333 -12.32 19.02 -20.37
C GLN A 333 -11.13 19.46 -21.23
N ARG A 334 -10.06 19.94 -20.60
CA ARG A 334 -8.91 20.45 -21.33
C ARG A 334 -7.94 19.33 -21.74
N LEU A 335 -7.52 18.50 -20.79
CA LEU A 335 -6.45 17.55 -21.05
C LEU A 335 -6.91 16.37 -21.92
N VAL A 336 -8.14 15.89 -21.67
CA VAL A 336 -8.66 14.70 -22.36
C VAL A 336 -9.51 15.08 -23.57
N LEU A 337 -10.62 15.79 -23.35
CA LEU A 337 -11.62 16.05 -24.39
C LEU A 337 -11.13 17.06 -25.44
N ALA A 338 -10.44 18.12 -25.04
CA ALA A 338 -9.81 19.07 -25.97
C ALA A 338 -8.44 18.57 -26.48
N GLY A 339 -7.90 17.46 -25.93
CA GLY A 339 -6.65 16.85 -26.37
C GLY A 339 -5.37 17.60 -25.97
N GLU A 340 -5.46 18.60 -25.07
CA GLU A 340 -4.28 19.36 -24.62
C GLU A 340 -3.27 18.47 -23.88
N GLY A 341 -3.72 17.37 -23.26
CA GLY A 341 -2.85 16.42 -22.61
C GLY A 341 -1.80 15.86 -23.53
N ARG A 342 -2.21 15.38 -24.72
CA ARG A 342 -1.30 14.84 -25.72
C ARG A 342 -0.61 15.91 -26.56
N SER A 343 -1.35 16.96 -26.94
CA SER A 343 -0.84 17.97 -27.88
C SER A 343 -0.01 19.06 -27.22
N VAL A 344 -0.21 19.33 -25.93
CA VAL A 344 0.46 20.40 -25.21
C VAL A 344 1.30 19.86 -24.05
N VAL A 345 0.68 19.09 -23.10
CA VAL A 345 1.40 18.62 -21.90
C VAL A 345 2.52 17.65 -22.24
N ARG A 346 2.23 16.61 -23.03
CA ARG A 346 3.22 15.57 -23.37
C ARG A 346 4.49 16.15 -24.04
N PRO A 347 4.39 17.04 -25.04
CA PRO A 347 5.57 17.63 -25.68
C PRO A 347 6.40 18.53 -24.78
N LEU A 348 5.83 19.08 -23.70
CA LEU A 348 6.61 19.89 -22.76
C LEU A 348 7.76 19.13 -22.11
N PHE A 349 7.62 17.81 -21.89
CA PHE A 349 8.58 17.05 -21.10
C PHE A 349 9.43 16.06 -21.92
N GLY A 350 8.98 15.67 -23.10
CA GLY A 350 9.71 14.75 -23.97
C GLY A 350 9.86 13.33 -23.41
N ALA A 351 10.80 12.56 -23.97
CA ALA A 351 11.01 11.15 -23.59
C ALA A 351 11.61 10.95 -22.17
N GLU A 352 12.26 11.97 -21.62
CA GLU A 352 12.90 11.90 -20.30
C GLU A 352 11.96 12.15 -19.13
N ALA A 353 10.70 12.48 -19.41
CA ALA A 353 9.72 12.86 -18.39
C ALA A 353 9.57 11.85 -17.25
N ALA A 354 9.63 10.54 -17.57
CA ALA A 354 9.49 9.46 -16.60
C ALA A 354 10.61 9.45 -15.54
N SER A 355 11.80 9.94 -15.88
CA SER A 355 12.97 10.02 -14.99
C SER A 355 13.05 11.33 -14.20
N LEU A 356 12.27 12.35 -14.57
CA LEU A 356 12.30 13.64 -13.88
C LEU A 356 11.67 13.55 -12.50
N PRO A 357 12.24 14.24 -11.50
CA PRO A 357 11.58 14.42 -10.22
C PRO A 357 10.23 15.12 -10.38
N GLU A 358 9.25 14.76 -9.56
CA GLU A 358 7.88 15.25 -9.70
C GLU A 358 7.76 16.77 -9.50
N GLN A 359 8.52 17.35 -8.57
CA GLN A 359 8.42 18.76 -8.24
C GLN A 359 8.75 19.70 -9.42
N PRO A 360 9.84 19.50 -10.19
CA PRO A 360 10.08 20.25 -11.43
C PRO A 360 8.94 20.12 -12.45
N ILE A 361 8.35 18.95 -12.61
CA ILE A 361 7.21 18.73 -13.51
C ILE A 361 6.02 19.58 -13.05
N ARG A 362 5.66 19.52 -11.77
CA ARG A 362 4.56 20.32 -11.18
C ARG A 362 4.77 21.83 -11.39
N GLN A 363 5.99 22.31 -11.16
CA GLN A 363 6.31 23.73 -11.35
C GLN A 363 6.16 24.17 -12.81
N ARG A 364 6.59 23.33 -13.76
CA ARG A 364 6.47 23.62 -15.19
C ARG A 364 5.02 23.62 -15.64
N LEU A 365 4.22 22.66 -15.18
CA LEU A 365 2.77 22.61 -15.44
C LEU A 365 2.04 23.82 -14.87
N LYS A 366 2.36 24.25 -13.65
CA LYS A 366 1.78 25.45 -13.04
C LYS A 366 2.09 26.72 -13.85
N ARG A 367 3.33 26.89 -14.29
CA ARG A 367 3.73 28.04 -15.13
C ARG A 367 3.02 28.05 -16.47
N ALA A 368 2.70 26.88 -17.02
CA ALA A 368 1.98 26.74 -18.28
C ALA A 368 0.45 26.84 -18.13
N GLY A 369 -0.09 27.01 -16.92
CA GLY A 369 -1.54 27.03 -16.68
C GLY A 369 -2.23 25.67 -16.93
N LEU A 370 -1.46 24.57 -16.79
CA LEU A 370 -1.89 23.19 -17.07
C LEU A 370 -1.95 22.34 -15.77
N TRP A 371 -1.93 22.97 -14.62
CA TRP A 371 -2.10 22.33 -13.31
C TRP A 371 -3.51 22.62 -12.78
N PHE A 372 -4.32 21.57 -12.68
CA PHE A 372 -5.71 21.62 -12.22
C PHE A 372 -5.79 20.99 -10.82
N ARG A 373 -6.44 21.68 -9.90
CA ARG A 373 -6.72 21.18 -8.53
C ARG A 373 -8.18 21.39 -8.18
#